data_de25a4c608024f24ba1d255a67885442
#
_entry.id   de25a4c608024f24ba1d255a67885442
#
_cell.length_a   1.000
_cell.length_b   1.000
_cell.length_c   1.000
_cell.angle_alpha   90.00
_cell.angle_beta   90.00
_cell.angle_gamma   90.00
#
_symmetry.space_group_name_H-M   'P 1'
#
loop_
_entity.id
_entity.type
_entity.pdbx_description
1 polymer ?
#
loop_
_entity_poly.entity_id
_entity_poly.type
_entity_poly.pdbx_seq_one_letter_code
_entity_poly.pdbx_strand_id
1 'polypeptide(L)'
;MDTATFVPFEQTELTDGFWLDRYELNRRVSIENVRRRFEDSGRFDAMRFNFLKNGRRPHIFFDSDVAKWMEAVAYLAVKDPEGMQEHLALCEQLIACMEAAQRPDGYLNSTHQQLMPEQIFRVRGNHELYCAGHLIEAAIAYHRATGRDRFLKIMERYCECIRRAFITERTAAFTTPGHEEIELALIALYRHTGNATYLDMARFFLTERGLASNDADVYVGNRPGTQDDTDIRHLHEANGHCVRALYFYCGIADLAAETGDALLLDNLRDVFTDISRRKMYLTGGVGSTYRTESFTAAYDLPNRTAYSESCAAIALVLFATRMRQIDRNARYGDVAERVLYNALLSATSLDGRSFFYENPLEIALCEYGREVSVPENAREHPTIPER
;
A
#
# COMPACT_ATOMS: atom_id res chain seq x y z
N MET A 1 18.60 -17.49 7.12
CA MET A 1 17.29 -18.18 7.03
C MET A 1 17.23 -18.98 5.74
N ASP A 2 16.57 -20.16 5.76
CA ASP A 2 16.30 -20.92 4.52
C ASP A 2 14.98 -20.37 3.92
N THR A 3 15.10 -19.37 3.05
CA THR A 3 13.97 -18.71 2.42
C THR A 3 13.39 -19.53 1.28
N ALA A 4 12.06 -19.64 1.21
CA ALA A 4 11.40 -20.27 0.08
C ALA A 4 11.32 -19.29 -1.10
N THR A 5 11.70 -19.75 -2.28
CA THR A 5 11.50 -18.99 -3.52
C THR A 5 10.18 -19.41 -4.15
N PHE A 6 9.27 -18.46 -4.35
CA PHE A 6 8.07 -18.70 -5.15
C PHE A 6 8.40 -18.70 -6.64
N VAL A 7 7.62 -19.45 -7.40
CA VAL A 7 7.70 -19.39 -8.86
C VAL A 7 7.32 -17.97 -9.28
N PRO A 8 8.15 -17.28 -10.07
CA PRO A 8 7.85 -15.95 -10.53
C PRO A 8 6.51 -15.89 -11.28
N PHE A 9 5.76 -14.80 -11.09
CA PHE A 9 4.47 -14.57 -11.74
C PHE A 9 4.56 -14.74 -13.26
N GLU A 10 5.63 -14.31 -13.87
CA GLU A 10 5.89 -14.41 -15.31
C GLU A 10 5.92 -15.86 -15.81
N GLN A 11 6.28 -16.81 -14.93
CA GLN A 11 6.41 -18.23 -15.21
C GLN A 11 5.17 -19.05 -14.82
N THR A 12 4.11 -18.41 -14.32
CA THR A 12 2.86 -19.05 -13.94
C THR A 12 1.76 -18.73 -14.95
N GLU A 13 0.79 -19.62 -15.11
CA GLU A 13 -0.37 -19.42 -15.97
C GLU A 13 -1.64 -19.90 -15.27
N LEU A 14 -2.71 -19.15 -15.40
CA LEU A 14 -4.04 -19.56 -14.97
C LEU A 14 -4.75 -20.16 -16.21
N THR A 15 -4.96 -21.46 -16.18
CA THR A 15 -5.46 -22.21 -17.36
C THR A 15 -6.96 -22.38 -17.36
N ASP A 16 -7.61 -22.41 -16.17
CA ASP A 16 -9.05 -22.58 -16.02
C ASP A 16 -9.56 -22.17 -14.64
N GLY A 17 -10.85 -22.24 -14.44
CA GLY A 17 -11.54 -22.18 -13.18
C GLY A 17 -11.69 -20.78 -12.59
N PHE A 18 -12.06 -20.75 -11.31
CA PHE A 18 -12.46 -19.57 -10.58
C PHE A 18 -11.46 -18.40 -10.68
N TRP A 19 -10.16 -18.67 -10.54
CA TRP A 19 -9.14 -17.63 -10.58
C TRP A 19 -8.91 -17.08 -11.98
N LEU A 20 -9.04 -17.88 -13.02
CA LEU A 20 -8.99 -17.38 -14.40
C LEU A 20 -10.15 -16.43 -14.66
N ASP A 21 -11.38 -16.78 -14.27
CA ASP A 21 -12.55 -15.91 -14.44
C ASP A 21 -12.35 -14.55 -13.73
N ARG A 22 -11.79 -14.54 -12.53
CA ARG A 22 -11.49 -13.31 -11.77
C ARG A 22 -10.36 -12.50 -12.41
N TYR A 23 -9.33 -13.16 -12.89
CA TYR A 23 -8.25 -12.50 -13.63
C TYR A 23 -8.76 -11.85 -14.92
N GLU A 24 -9.57 -12.56 -15.70
CA GLU A 24 -10.16 -12.05 -16.93
C GLU A 24 -11.13 -10.89 -16.67
N LEU A 25 -11.89 -10.93 -15.57
CA LEU A 25 -12.74 -9.83 -15.15
C LEU A 25 -11.89 -8.58 -14.83
N ASN A 26 -10.80 -8.72 -14.08
CA ASN A 26 -9.89 -7.62 -13.80
C ASN A 26 -9.27 -7.06 -15.06
N ARG A 27 -8.77 -7.93 -15.94
CA ARG A 27 -8.10 -7.55 -17.18
C ARG A 27 -9.01 -6.82 -18.16
N ARG A 28 -10.27 -7.26 -18.30
CA ARG A 28 -11.19 -6.72 -19.31
C ARG A 28 -12.09 -5.61 -18.80
N VAL A 29 -12.41 -5.62 -17.51
CA VAL A 29 -13.44 -4.72 -16.96
C VAL A 29 -12.87 -3.79 -15.90
N SER A 30 -12.27 -4.35 -14.83
CA SER A 30 -11.92 -3.55 -13.65
C SER A 30 -10.84 -2.52 -13.96
N ILE A 31 -9.77 -2.90 -14.68
CA ILE A 31 -8.68 -1.99 -15.03
C ILE A 31 -9.16 -0.79 -15.85
N GLU A 32 -10.06 -1.01 -16.80
CA GLU A 32 -10.63 0.04 -17.62
C GLU A 32 -11.63 0.90 -16.82
N ASN A 33 -12.43 0.29 -15.95
CA ASN A 33 -13.34 1.02 -15.08
C ASN A 33 -12.59 1.96 -14.14
N VAL A 34 -11.49 1.50 -13.54
CA VAL A 34 -10.61 2.34 -12.70
C VAL A 34 -9.98 3.45 -13.55
N ARG A 35 -9.48 3.15 -14.76
CA ARG A 35 -8.93 4.16 -15.67
C ARG A 35 -9.89 5.31 -15.90
N ARG A 36 -11.15 5.00 -16.24
CA ARG A 36 -12.20 6.02 -16.47
C ARG A 36 -12.45 6.86 -15.20
N ARG A 37 -12.54 6.20 -14.05
CA ARG A 37 -12.73 6.90 -12.77
C ARG A 37 -11.56 7.82 -12.44
N PHE A 38 -10.34 7.44 -12.77
CA PHE A 38 -9.15 8.27 -12.54
C PHE A 38 -9.11 9.47 -13.50
N GLU A 39 -9.57 9.32 -14.73
CA GLU A 39 -9.75 10.46 -15.65
C GLU A 39 -10.84 11.41 -15.12
N ASP A 40 -12.00 10.89 -14.74
CA ASP A 40 -13.15 11.68 -14.27
C ASP A 40 -12.85 12.42 -12.97
N SER A 41 -12.08 11.81 -12.06
CA SER A 41 -11.73 12.37 -10.76
C SER A 41 -10.51 13.31 -10.78
N GLY A 42 -9.79 13.39 -11.91
CA GLY A 42 -8.60 14.23 -12.07
C GLY A 42 -7.30 13.63 -11.49
N ARG A 43 -7.26 12.33 -11.20
CA ARG A 43 -6.04 11.66 -10.73
C ARG A 43 -4.93 11.69 -11.80
N PHE A 44 -5.28 11.42 -13.05
CA PHE A 44 -4.32 11.55 -14.14
C PHE A 44 -3.94 12.99 -14.43
N ASP A 45 -4.84 13.96 -14.23
CA ASP A 45 -4.50 15.39 -14.38
C ASP A 45 -3.49 15.84 -13.32
N ALA A 46 -3.60 15.32 -12.09
CA ALA A 46 -2.59 15.57 -11.06
C ALA A 46 -1.21 15.09 -11.54
N MET A 47 -1.11 13.85 -12.05
CA MET A 47 0.14 13.25 -12.53
C MET A 47 0.63 13.89 -13.85
N ARG A 48 -0.24 14.52 -14.64
CA ARG A 48 0.15 15.34 -15.79
C ARG A 48 0.67 16.72 -15.38
N PHE A 49 0.66 17.05 -14.09
CA PHE A 49 1.07 18.36 -13.55
C PHE A 49 0.34 19.56 -14.19
N ASN A 50 -0.88 19.37 -14.67
CA ASN A 50 -1.70 20.43 -15.27
C ASN A 50 -2.97 20.78 -14.48
N PHE A 51 -3.06 20.29 -13.30
CA PHE A 51 -4.17 20.22 -12.40
C PHE A 51 -4.76 21.61 -12.03
N LEU A 52 -3.90 22.61 -11.85
CA LEU A 52 -4.35 23.98 -11.58
C LEU A 52 -5.19 24.58 -12.73
N LYS A 53 -5.06 24.05 -13.94
CA LYS A 53 -5.81 24.51 -15.11
C LYS A 53 -7.28 24.08 -15.06
N ASN A 54 -7.59 22.99 -14.38
CA ASN A 54 -8.92 22.38 -14.36
C ASN A 54 -9.75 22.77 -13.11
N GLY A 55 -9.21 23.59 -12.20
CA GLY A 55 -9.92 24.09 -11.01
C GLY A 55 -10.22 23.01 -9.95
N ARG A 56 -9.69 21.79 -10.13
CA ARG A 56 -9.82 20.70 -9.16
C ARG A 56 -8.62 20.71 -8.20
N ARG A 57 -8.79 20.21 -6.97
CA ARG A 57 -7.66 20.02 -6.04
C ARG A 57 -7.31 18.54 -5.96
N PRO A 58 -6.04 18.12 -6.15
CA PRO A 58 -5.65 16.74 -5.88
C PRO A 58 -5.75 16.46 -4.39
N HIS A 59 -6.00 15.20 -4.09
CA HIS A 59 -5.75 14.68 -2.76
C HIS A 59 -4.26 14.34 -2.60
N ILE A 60 -3.73 14.44 -1.38
CA ILE A 60 -2.31 14.23 -1.08
C ILE A 60 -1.77 12.86 -1.50
N PHE A 61 -2.62 11.87 -1.76
CA PHE A 61 -2.22 10.53 -2.18
C PHE A 61 -2.67 10.13 -3.60
N PHE A 62 -3.07 11.09 -4.47
CA PHE A 62 -3.41 10.75 -5.85
C PHE A 62 -2.27 10.08 -6.61
N ASP A 63 -1.01 10.43 -6.31
CA ASP A 63 0.16 9.81 -6.92
C ASP A 63 0.21 8.30 -6.66
N SER A 64 -0.12 7.87 -5.43
CA SER A 64 -0.16 6.44 -5.08
C SER A 64 -1.31 5.69 -5.76
N ASP A 65 -2.46 6.35 -5.97
CA ASP A 65 -3.58 5.74 -6.69
C ASP A 65 -3.17 5.45 -8.14
N VAL A 66 -2.56 6.45 -8.81
CA VAL A 66 -2.08 6.30 -10.18
C VAL A 66 -0.97 5.25 -10.26
N ALA A 67 -0.04 5.25 -9.29
CA ALA A 67 1.02 4.25 -9.22
C ALA A 67 0.47 2.81 -9.15
N LYS A 68 -0.49 2.53 -8.27
CA LYS A 68 -1.14 1.22 -8.16
C LYS A 68 -1.83 0.79 -9.46
N TRP A 69 -2.47 1.72 -10.15
CA TRP A 69 -3.06 1.43 -11.45
C TRP A 69 -1.99 1.11 -12.51
N MET A 70 -0.90 1.87 -12.57
CA MET A 70 0.22 1.61 -13.48
C MET A 70 0.90 0.26 -13.19
N GLU A 71 1.04 -0.10 -11.93
CA GLU A 71 1.56 -1.40 -11.50
C GLU A 71 0.65 -2.54 -11.95
N ALA A 72 -0.68 -2.40 -11.75
CA ALA A 72 -1.66 -3.38 -12.22
C ALA A 72 -1.62 -3.54 -13.74
N VAL A 73 -1.51 -2.44 -14.51
CA VAL A 73 -1.31 -2.48 -15.96
C VAL A 73 -0.04 -3.26 -16.32
N ALA A 74 1.06 -3.01 -15.62
CA ALA A 74 2.32 -3.71 -15.86
C ALA A 74 2.18 -5.22 -15.64
N TYR A 75 1.58 -5.67 -14.54
CA TYR A 75 1.34 -7.10 -14.30
C TYR A 75 0.42 -7.73 -15.35
N LEU A 76 -0.64 -7.03 -15.77
CA LEU A 76 -1.51 -7.53 -16.84
C LEU A 76 -0.78 -7.61 -18.18
N ALA A 77 0.08 -6.64 -18.48
CA ALA A 77 0.85 -6.60 -19.72
C ALA A 77 1.88 -7.72 -19.86
N VAL A 78 2.38 -8.29 -18.75
CA VAL A 78 3.26 -9.49 -18.77
C VAL A 78 2.53 -10.66 -19.45
N LYS A 79 1.21 -10.79 -19.23
CA LYS A 79 0.41 -11.91 -19.72
C LYS A 79 -0.33 -11.60 -21.04
N ASP A 80 -0.67 -10.33 -21.25
CA ASP A 80 -1.40 -9.88 -22.43
C ASP A 80 -0.85 -8.52 -22.91
N PRO A 81 0.37 -8.50 -23.50
CA PRO A 81 0.98 -7.26 -23.94
C PRO A 81 0.18 -6.57 -25.06
N GLU A 82 -0.50 -7.33 -25.92
CA GLU A 82 -1.31 -6.77 -27.01
C GLU A 82 -2.60 -6.12 -26.47
N GLY A 83 -3.31 -6.80 -25.57
CA GLY A 83 -4.52 -6.27 -24.98
C GLY A 83 -4.29 -5.08 -24.04
N MET A 84 -3.07 -4.88 -23.55
CA MET A 84 -2.71 -3.77 -22.67
C MET A 84 -2.03 -2.59 -23.39
N GLN A 85 -1.95 -2.59 -24.72
CA GLN A 85 -1.22 -1.56 -25.49
C GLN A 85 -1.68 -0.12 -25.19
N GLU A 86 -2.99 0.11 -25.17
CA GLU A 86 -3.54 1.45 -24.89
C GLU A 86 -3.23 1.93 -23.47
N HIS A 87 -3.31 1.02 -22.48
CA HIS A 87 -2.98 1.32 -21.09
C HIS A 87 -1.49 1.58 -20.92
N LEU A 88 -0.62 0.80 -21.57
CA LEU A 88 0.82 1.05 -21.59
C LEU A 88 1.17 2.38 -22.25
N ALA A 89 0.46 2.77 -23.33
CA ALA A 89 0.66 4.07 -23.98
C ALA A 89 0.30 5.23 -23.02
N LEU A 90 -0.77 5.08 -22.22
CA LEU A 90 -1.09 6.05 -21.17
C LEU A 90 -0.01 6.08 -20.09
N CYS A 91 0.50 4.93 -19.63
CA CYS A 91 1.61 4.89 -18.69
C CYS A 91 2.83 5.66 -19.22
N GLU A 92 3.21 5.48 -20.48
CA GLU A 92 4.31 6.23 -21.12
C GLU A 92 4.08 7.75 -21.12
N GLN A 93 2.86 8.19 -21.38
CA GLN A 93 2.53 9.62 -21.31
C GLN A 93 2.68 10.16 -19.89
N LEU A 94 2.20 9.42 -18.89
CA LEU A 94 2.34 9.81 -17.47
C LEU A 94 3.81 9.82 -17.04
N ILE A 95 4.60 8.82 -17.43
CA ILE A 95 6.04 8.76 -17.18
C ILE A 95 6.75 9.96 -17.80
N ALA A 96 6.38 10.34 -19.02
CA ALA A 96 6.96 11.52 -19.66
C ALA A 96 6.60 12.82 -18.91
N CYS A 97 5.40 12.93 -18.36
CA CYS A 97 4.98 14.06 -17.54
C CYS A 97 5.74 14.09 -16.20
N MET A 98 5.90 12.95 -15.55
CA MET A 98 6.68 12.82 -14.31
C MET A 98 8.16 13.25 -14.54
N GLU A 99 8.78 12.77 -15.62
CA GLU A 99 10.16 13.14 -15.92
C GLU A 99 10.32 14.65 -16.18
N ALA A 100 9.39 15.24 -16.93
CA ALA A 100 9.41 16.68 -17.23
C ALA A 100 9.16 17.54 -15.98
N ALA A 101 8.39 17.03 -15.01
CA ALA A 101 8.03 17.73 -13.78
C ALA A 101 9.01 17.48 -12.63
N GLN A 102 9.82 16.42 -12.71
CA GLN A 102 10.78 16.11 -11.64
C GLN A 102 11.74 17.26 -11.42
N ARG A 103 11.88 17.70 -10.16
CA ARG A 103 12.74 18.81 -9.79
C ARG A 103 14.23 18.48 -10.00
N PRO A 104 15.10 19.48 -10.14
CA PRO A 104 16.55 19.27 -10.28
C PRO A 104 17.17 18.53 -9.09
N ASP A 105 16.58 18.65 -7.89
CA ASP A 105 17.01 17.92 -6.69
C ASP A 105 16.53 16.46 -6.67
N GLY A 106 15.73 16.02 -7.66
CA GLY A 106 15.17 14.70 -7.80
C GLY A 106 13.80 14.53 -7.16
N TYR A 107 13.27 15.52 -6.44
CA TYR A 107 11.94 15.44 -5.80
C TYR A 107 10.82 15.28 -6.84
N LEU A 108 9.80 14.45 -6.49
CA LEU A 108 8.63 14.25 -7.32
C LEU A 108 7.40 13.97 -6.43
N ASN A 109 6.43 14.87 -6.46
CA ASN A 109 5.09 14.66 -5.89
C ASN A 109 4.14 15.68 -6.51
N SER A 110 3.06 15.21 -7.14
CA SER A 110 2.18 16.07 -7.93
C SER A 110 1.47 17.11 -7.10
N THR A 111 1.02 16.75 -5.91
CA THR A 111 0.28 17.65 -5.02
C THR A 111 1.18 18.71 -4.41
N HIS A 112 2.30 18.30 -3.81
CA HIS A 112 3.20 19.25 -3.14
C HIS A 112 3.82 20.22 -4.13
N GLN A 113 4.31 19.77 -5.28
CA GLN A 113 4.92 20.67 -6.26
C GLN A 113 3.95 21.73 -6.82
N GLN A 114 2.67 21.39 -6.94
CA GLN A 114 1.68 22.28 -7.53
C GLN A 114 0.96 23.17 -6.52
N LEU A 115 0.73 22.70 -5.28
CA LEU A 115 -0.14 23.37 -4.32
C LEU A 115 0.54 23.83 -3.03
N MET A 116 1.57 23.14 -2.57
CA MET A 116 2.19 23.40 -1.27
C MET A 116 3.69 23.10 -1.24
N PRO A 117 4.46 23.74 -2.14
CA PRO A 117 5.89 23.47 -2.25
C PRO A 117 6.68 23.78 -0.97
N GLU A 118 6.16 24.66 -0.12
CA GLU A 118 6.74 24.98 1.19
C GLU A 118 6.59 23.87 2.22
N GLN A 119 5.70 22.90 1.98
CA GLN A 119 5.43 21.78 2.86
C GLN A 119 6.21 20.51 2.50
N ILE A 120 7.05 20.55 1.46
CA ILE A 120 7.87 19.40 1.05
C ILE A 120 8.71 18.91 2.23
N PHE A 121 8.47 17.64 2.63
CA PHE A 121 9.07 16.97 3.78
C PHE A 121 8.91 17.72 5.12
N ARG A 122 7.80 18.47 5.29
CA ARG A 122 7.50 19.21 6.52
C ARG A 122 6.41 18.62 7.36
N VAL A 123 5.43 17.98 6.75
CA VAL A 123 4.25 17.43 7.43
C VAL A 123 4.21 15.92 7.20
N ARG A 124 4.52 15.16 8.23
CA ARG A 124 4.63 13.69 8.20
C ARG A 124 3.35 13.02 7.65
N GLY A 125 2.18 13.55 8.00
CA GLY A 125 0.88 13.03 7.58
C GLY A 125 0.52 13.26 6.11
N ASN A 126 1.32 14.00 5.34
CA ASN A 126 1.02 14.34 3.93
C ASN A 126 1.36 13.23 2.91
N HIS A 127 1.65 12.04 3.35
CA HIS A 127 1.79 10.85 2.51
C HIS A 127 2.87 10.91 1.41
N GLU A 128 3.86 11.81 1.49
CA GLU A 128 4.89 11.96 0.46
C GLU A 128 5.69 10.66 0.26
N LEU A 129 6.17 10.05 1.36
CA LEU A 129 6.94 8.81 1.31
C LEU A 129 6.07 7.59 0.95
N TYR A 130 4.79 7.59 1.32
CA TYR A 130 3.81 6.61 0.88
C TYR A 130 3.62 6.64 -0.65
N CYS A 131 3.43 7.82 -1.21
CA CYS A 131 3.34 7.99 -2.66
C CYS A 131 4.65 7.57 -3.37
N ALA A 132 5.80 7.92 -2.79
CA ALA A 132 7.09 7.51 -3.32
C ALA A 132 7.25 5.98 -3.35
N GLY A 133 6.82 5.28 -2.27
CA GLY A 133 6.85 3.83 -2.18
C GLY A 133 6.06 3.17 -3.32
N HIS A 134 4.79 3.52 -3.50
CA HIS A 134 3.97 2.97 -4.57
C HIS A 134 4.50 3.30 -5.98
N LEU A 135 5.05 4.50 -6.17
CA LEU A 135 5.69 4.84 -7.46
C LEU A 135 6.95 3.99 -7.73
N ILE A 136 7.71 3.64 -6.69
CA ILE A 136 8.86 2.72 -6.80
C ILE A 136 8.38 1.32 -7.19
N GLU A 137 7.37 0.77 -6.53
CA GLU A 137 6.81 -0.55 -6.86
C GLU A 137 6.28 -0.57 -8.30
N ALA A 138 5.52 0.45 -8.71
CA ALA A 138 5.05 0.60 -10.08
C ALA A 138 6.20 0.68 -11.09
N ALA A 139 7.29 1.38 -10.78
CA ALA A 139 8.45 1.50 -11.68
C ALA A 139 9.17 0.15 -11.84
N ILE A 140 9.30 -0.63 -10.77
CA ILE A 140 9.86 -1.99 -10.81
C ILE A 140 8.99 -2.90 -11.68
N ALA A 141 7.68 -2.92 -11.44
CA ALA A 141 6.73 -3.73 -12.21
C ALA A 141 6.74 -3.34 -13.69
N TYR A 142 6.75 -2.04 -13.98
CA TYR A 142 6.81 -1.52 -15.35
C TYR A 142 8.10 -1.90 -16.08
N HIS A 143 9.25 -1.80 -15.41
CA HIS A 143 10.54 -2.21 -15.97
C HIS A 143 10.55 -3.73 -16.24
N ARG A 144 10.05 -4.55 -15.33
CA ARG A 144 9.95 -6.01 -15.51
C ARG A 144 9.06 -6.38 -16.71
N ALA A 145 7.93 -5.69 -16.86
CA ALA A 145 6.98 -5.98 -17.93
C ALA A 145 7.44 -5.52 -19.32
N THR A 146 8.18 -4.41 -19.41
CA THR A 146 8.46 -3.74 -20.68
C THR A 146 9.95 -3.68 -21.05
N GLY A 147 10.84 -3.88 -20.10
CA GLY A 147 12.29 -3.65 -20.25
C GLY A 147 12.69 -2.18 -20.33
N ARG A 148 11.76 -1.23 -20.15
CA ARG A 148 12.01 0.22 -20.26
C ARG A 148 12.39 0.79 -18.90
N ASP A 149 13.53 1.43 -18.81
CA ASP A 149 14.15 1.90 -17.55
C ASP A 149 13.83 3.35 -17.16
N ARG A 150 13.11 4.08 -18.01
CA ARG A 150 12.85 5.52 -17.83
C ARG A 150 12.16 5.82 -16.49
N PHE A 151 11.10 5.09 -16.15
CA PHE A 151 10.37 5.25 -14.90
C PHE A 151 11.24 4.88 -13.70
N LEU A 152 11.99 3.79 -13.81
CA LEU A 152 12.93 3.37 -12.77
C LEU A 152 13.97 4.47 -12.48
N LYS A 153 14.56 5.08 -13.50
CA LYS A 153 15.52 6.17 -13.34
C LYS A 153 14.94 7.42 -12.68
N ILE A 154 13.67 7.74 -12.93
CA ILE A 154 12.95 8.80 -12.23
C ILE A 154 12.91 8.49 -10.73
N MET A 155 12.55 7.25 -10.37
CA MET A 155 12.45 6.84 -8.98
C MET A 155 13.81 6.73 -8.30
N GLU A 156 14.87 6.30 -8.99
CA GLU A 156 16.23 6.32 -8.45
C GLU A 156 16.67 7.73 -8.06
N ARG A 157 16.38 8.74 -8.89
CA ARG A 157 16.66 10.15 -8.56
C ARG A 157 15.83 10.62 -7.37
N TYR A 158 14.57 10.18 -7.27
CA TYR A 158 13.73 10.53 -6.13
C TYR A 158 14.20 9.85 -4.85
N CYS A 159 14.64 8.60 -4.89
CA CYS A 159 15.26 7.92 -3.76
C CYS A 159 16.50 8.67 -3.26
N GLU A 160 17.36 9.18 -4.16
CA GLU A 160 18.51 9.97 -3.76
C GLU A 160 18.12 11.31 -3.09
N CYS A 161 17.05 11.96 -3.56
CA CYS A 161 16.49 13.13 -2.91
C CYS A 161 16.01 12.80 -1.47
N ILE A 162 15.27 11.71 -1.31
CA ILE A 162 14.79 11.22 -0.01
C ILE A 162 15.98 10.88 0.89
N ARG A 163 16.97 10.14 0.39
CA ARG A 163 18.18 9.81 1.15
C ARG A 163 18.89 11.04 1.70
N ARG A 164 19.05 12.07 0.88
CA ARG A 164 19.63 13.34 1.33
C ARG A 164 18.79 13.99 2.41
N ALA A 165 17.49 14.16 2.17
CA ALA A 165 16.61 14.87 3.08
C ALA A 165 16.46 14.20 4.46
N PHE A 166 16.41 12.87 4.51
CA PHE A 166 16.13 12.14 5.74
C PHE A 166 17.36 11.57 6.44
N ILE A 167 18.40 11.19 5.71
CA ILE A 167 19.51 10.42 6.26
C ILE A 167 20.81 11.24 6.31
N THR A 168 21.23 11.83 5.20
CA THR A 168 22.56 12.47 5.13
C THR A 168 22.56 13.93 5.56
N GLU A 169 21.62 14.73 5.07
CA GLU A 169 21.50 16.15 5.39
C GLU A 169 20.52 16.42 6.53
N ARG A 170 19.57 15.49 6.73
CA ARG A 170 18.52 15.54 7.78
C ARG A 170 17.76 16.88 7.78
N THR A 171 17.35 17.32 6.60
CA THR A 171 16.62 18.56 6.41
C THR A 171 15.10 18.38 6.52
N ALA A 172 14.58 17.15 6.47
CA ALA A 172 13.18 16.84 6.69
C ALA A 172 12.76 17.22 8.13
N ALA A 173 11.50 17.63 8.31
CA ALA A 173 10.97 17.99 9.63
C ALA A 173 10.50 16.77 10.47
N PHE A 174 10.55 15.58 9.92
CA PHE A 174 10.21 14.32 10.58
C PHE A 174 11.21 13.22 10.15
N THR A 175 11.26 12.10 10.87
CA THR A 175 12.29 11.06 10.68
C THR A 175 11.77 9.85 9.90
N THR A 176 10.52 9.44 10.11
CA THR A 176 9.91 8.24 9.50
C THR A 176 8.59 8.58 8.83
N PRO A 177 8.15 7.83 7.80
CA PRO A 177 6.89 8.11 7.11
C PRO A 177 5.69 8.05 8.06
N GLY A 178 4.67 8.87 7.80
CA GLY A 178 3.41 8.84 8.54
C GLY A 178 2.51 7.69 8.14
N HIS A 179 2.70 7.17 6.93
CA HIS A 179 2.14 5.91 6.46
C HIS A 179 3.27 5.09 5.86
N GLU A 180 3.40 3.88 6.34
CA GLU A 180 4.38 2.89 5.94
C GLU A 180 4.07 2.39 4.52
N GLU A 181 5.08 2.26 3.72
CA GLU A 181 5.06 1.75 2.36
C GLU A 181 6.48 1.80 1.75
N ILE A 182 7.17 2.94 1.93
CA ILE A 182 8.48 3.14 1.31
C ILE A 182 9.50 2.10 1.78
N GLU A 183 9.34 1.57 2.99
CA GLU A 183 10.26 0.59 3.57
C GLU A 183 10.30 -0.70 2.75
N LEU A 184 9.14 -1.26 2.43
CA LEU A 184 9.05 -2.47 1.61
C LEU A 184 9.40 -2.21 0.14
N ALA A 185 9.02 -1.05 -0.39
CA ALA A 185 9.33 -0.64 -1.74
C ALA A 185 10.85 -0.46 -1.96
N LEU A 186 11.57 0.11 -0.99
CA LEU A 186 13.03 0.24 -1.04
C LEU A 186 13.73 -1.14 -1.03
N ILE A 187 13.24 -2.12 -0.25
CA ILE A 187 13.80 -3.48 -0.28
C ILE A 187 13.50 -4.15 -1.63
N ALA A 188 12.30 -3.94 -2.19
CA ALA A 188 11.99 -4.40 -3.54
C ALA A 188 12.93 -3.79 -4.59
N LEU A 189 13.23 -2.49 -4.46
CA LEU A 189 14.16 -1.79 -5.34
C LEU A 189 15.61 -2.31 -5.18
N TYR A 190 16.05 -2.58 -3.95
CA TYR A 190 17.32 -3.25 -3.69
C TYR A 190 17.40 -4.61 -4.40
N ARG A 191 16.38 -5.46 -4.24
CA ARG A 191 16.33 -6.78 -4.90
C ARG A 191 16.36 -6.67 -6.42
N HIS A 192 15.74 -5.63 -6.96
CA HIS A 192 15.68 -5.41 -8.40
C HIS A 192 16.97 -4.88 -9.01
N THR A 193 17.67 -3.96 -8.30
CA THR A 193 18.84 -3.25 -8.83
C THR A 193 20.18 -3.77 -8.30
N GLY A 194 20.19 -4.47 -7.16
CA GLY A 194 21.40 -4.85 -6.43
C GLY A 194 22.07 -3.70 -5.66
N ASN A 195 21.50 -2.49 -5.64
CA ASN A 195 22.08 -1.34 -4.96
C ASN A 195 21.77 -1.36 -3.46
N ALA A 196 22.79 -1.68 -2.64
CA ALA A 196 22.67 -1.79 -1.19
C ALA A 196 22.20 -0.50 -0.48
N THR A 197 22.35 0.66 -1.11
CA THR A 197 21.86 1.94 -0.55
C THR A 197 20.37 1.89 -0.25
N TYR A 198 19.57 1.21 -1.06
CA TYR A 198 18.12 1.10 -0.84
C TYR A 198 17.78 0.21 0.37
N LEU A 199 18.54 -0.86 0.59
CA LEU A 199 18.39 -1.68 1.80
C LEU A 199 18.77 -0.89 3.07
N ASP A 200 19.81 -0.08 3.01
CA ASP A 200 20.23 0.78 4.13
C ASP A 200 19.20 1.86 4.43
N MET A 201 18.57 2.44 3.41
CA MET A 201 17.47 3.39 3.58
C MET A 201 16.24 2.74 4.22
N ALA A 202 15.85 1.55 3.76
CA ALA A 202 14.74 0.80 4.34
C ALA A 202 15.02 0.45 5.81
N ARG A 203 16.22 -0.03 6.10
CA ARG A 203 16.66 -0.31 7.48
C ARG A 203 16.56 0.94 8.35
N PHE A 204 17.02 2.10 7.87
CA PHE A 204 16.92 3.36 8.59
C PHE A 204 15.46 3.66 8.97
N PHE A 205 14.53 3.67 8.03
CA PHE A 205 13.12 3.98 8.32
C PHE A 205 12.48 2.96 9.28
N LEU A 206 12.81 1.67 9.14
CA LEU A 206 12.30 0.62 10.02
C LEU A 206 12.84 0.73 11.45
N THR A 207 14.14 1.03 11.62
CA THR A 207 14.78 1.05 12.95
C THR A 207 14.63 2.37 13.69
N GLU A 208 14.42 3.49 12.99
CA GLU A 208 14.13 4.78 13.61
C GLU A 208 12.68 4.89 14.10
N ARG A 209 11.78 4.04 13.57
CA ARG A 209 10.39 4.00 14.02
C ARG A 209 10.29 3.41 15.43
N GLY A 210 9.38 3.96 16.24
CA GLY A 210 9.22 3.56 17.64
C GLY A 210 10.24 4.17 18.60
N LEU A 211 11.24 4.89 18.09
CA LEU A 211 12.16 5.66 18.91
C LEU A 211 11.59 7.04 19.26
N ALA A 212 12.07 7.65 20.35
CA ALA A 212 11.54 8.93 20.87
C ALA A 212 11.76 10.16 19.95
N SER A 213 12.48 10.01 18.84
CA SER A 213 12.90 11.10 17.96
C SER A 213 11.81 11.67 17.05
N ASN A 214 10.61 11.08 17.03
CA ASN A 214 9.51 11.46 16.12
C ASN A 214 8.46 12.39 16.73
N ASP A 215 8.80 13.17 17.75
CA ASP A 215 7.85 13.90 18.59
C ASP A 215 7.21 15.15 17.95
N ALA A 216 7.60 15.56 16.76
CA ALA A 216 7.13 16.82 16.14
C ALA A 216 5.86 16.65 15.28
N ASP A 217 5.05 15.60 15.49
CA ASP A 217 4.04 15.21 14.53
C ASP A 217 2.60 15.55 14.93
N VAL A 218 1.76 15.76 13.91
CA VAL A 218 0.31 15.92 13.98
C VAL A 218 -0.39 14.76 14.69
N TYR A 219 0.24 13.58 14.73
CA TYR A 219 -0.24 12.38 15.43
C TYR A 219 0.26 12.25 16.87
N VAL A 220 0.82 13.31 17.46
CA VAL A 220 1.18 13.34 18.88
C VAL A 220 -0.05 12.93 19.72
N GLY A 221 0.09 11.83 20.45
CA GLY A 221 -1.01 11.23 21.23
C GLY A 221 -1.64 9.99 20.60
N ASN A 222 -1.34 9.65 19.34
CA ASN A 222 -1.75 8.39 18.71
C ASN A 222 -0.54 7.63 18.14
N ARG A 223 0.47 7.39 18.95
CA ARG A 223 1.67 6.65 18.56
C ARG A 223 1.38 5.25 17.98
N PRO A 224 0.43 4.45 18.53
CA PRO A 224 0.04 3.20 17.91
C PRO A 224 -0.53 3.37 16.49
N GLY A 225 -1.21 4.47 16.19
CA GLY A 225 -1.78 4.74 14.87
C GLY A 225 -0.75 4.85 13.74
N THR A 226 0.51 5.18 14.09
CA THR A 226 1.65 5.28 13.18
C THR A 226 2.77 4.29 13.53
N GLN A 227 2.47 3.26 14.33
CA GLN A 227 3.43 2.23 14.78
C GLN A 227 4.69 2.81 15.47
N ASP A 228 4.55 3.96 16.14
CA ASP A 228 5.66 4.63 16.87
C ASP A 228 5.70 4.27 18.37
N ASP A 229 4.82 3.42 18.84
CA ASP A 229 4.72 3.01 20.24
C ASP A 229 5.74 1.96 20.64
N THR A 230 6.25 1.19 19.69
CA THR A 230 7.17 0.08 19.93
C THR A 230 8.17 -0.04 18.79
N ASP A 231 9.46 -0.19 19.12
CA ASP A 231 10.47 -0.48 18.12
C ASP A 231 10.38 -1.93 17.61
N ILE A 232 10.98 -2.19 16.44
CA ILE A 232 10.88 -3.50 15.77
C ILE A 232 11.46 -4.68 16.54
N ARG A 233 12.32 -4.43 17.53
CA ARG A 233 12.96 -5.48 18.33
C ARG A 233 12.12 -5.93 19.52
N HIS A 234 11.08 -5.17 19.86
CA HIS A 234 10.17 -5.42 20.99
C HIS A 234 8.72 -5.58 20.55
N LEU A 235 8.50 -5.76 19.24
CA LEU A 235 7.18 -5.86 18.64
C LEU A 235 6.63 -7.29 18.79
N HIS A 236 5.51 -7.46 19.52
CA HIS A 236 4.88 -8.77 19.76
C HIS A 236 3.36 -8.77 19.54
N GLU A 237 2.76 -7.60 19.31
CA GLU A 237 1.32 -7.43 19.20
C GLU A 237 0.99 -6.50 18.02
N ALA A 238 -0.11 -6.78 17.33
CA ALA A 238 -0.64 -5.90 16.29
C ALA A 238 -1.53 -4.83 16.90
N ASN A 239 -1.24 -3.57 16.65
CA ASN A 239 -2.04 -2.45 17.12
C ASN A 239 -2.10 -1.31 16.10
N GLY A 240 -2.89 -0.28 16.39
CA GLY A 240 -3.00 0.91 15.57
C GLY A 240 -3.67 0.68 14.22
N HIS A 241 -3.45 1.59 13.29
CA HIS A 241 -4.07 1.56 11.96
C HIS A 241 -3.65 0.32 11.17
N CYS A 242 -4.61 -0.48 10.72
CA CYS A 242 -4.37 -1.82 10.19
C CYS A 242 -3.47 -1.84 8.95
N VAL A 243 -3.71 -0.95 7.99
CA VAL A 243 -2.93 -0.93 6.74
C VAL A 243 -1.50 -0.53 7.01
N ARG A 244 -1.29 0.53 7.81
CA ARG A 244 0.04 0.99 8.22
C ARG A 244 0.81 -0.11 8.91
N ALA A 245 0.20 -0.74 9.92
CA ALA A 245 0.78 -1.84 10.67
C ALA A 245 1.19 -3.01 9.75
N LEU A 246 0.29 -3.44 8.88
CA LEU A 246 0.56 -4.58 7.99
C LEU A 246 1.65 -4.28 6.96
N TYR A 247 1.72 -3.06 6.43
CA TYR A 247 2.82 -2.64 5.56
C TYR A 247 4.15 -2.57 6.31
N PHE A 248 4.13 -2.07 7.54
CA PHE A 248 5.29 -2.10 8.43
C PHE A 248 5.80 -3.53 8.66
N TYR A 249 4.90 -4.47 8.96
CA TYR A 249 5.26 -5.88 9.14
C TYR A 249 5.77 -6.51 7.84
N CYS A 250 5.28 -6.10 6.67
CA CYS A 250 5.85 -6.48 5.39
C CYS A 250 7.30 -6.03 5.25
N GLY A 251 7.59 -4.76 5.57
CA GLY A 251 8.93 -4.21 5.54
C GLY A 251 9.89 -4.92 6.51
N ILE A 252 9.42 -5.21 7.74
CA ILE A 252 10.21 -5.97 8.72
C ILE A 252 10.48 -7.39 8.23
N ALA A 253 9.48 -8.06 7.62
CA ALA A 253 9.65 -9.42 7.09
C ALA A 253 10.67 -9.44 5.95
N ASP A 254 10.62 -8.47 5.05
CA ASP A 254 11.58 -8.30 3.97
C ASP A 254 12.99 -8.02 4.52
N LEU A 255 13.13 -7.15 5.53
CA LEU A 255 14.41 -6.88 6.19
C LEU A 255 14.97 -8.14 6.88
N ALA A 256 14.11 -8.89 7.59
CA ALA A 256 14.51 -10.14 8.24
C ALA A 256 14.98 -11.19 7.21
N ALA A 257 14.35 -11.25 6.04
CA ALA A 257 14.77 -12.12 4.95
C ALA A 257 16.18 -11.78 4.45
N GLU A 258 16.46 -10.48 4.24
CA GLU A 258 17.76 -10.00 3.70
C GLU A 258 18.89 -10.12 4.73
N THR A 259 18.59 -9.91 6.01
CA THR A 259 19.63 -9.88 7.07
C THR A 259 19.81 -11.20 7.80
N GLY A 260 18.85 -12.13 7.69
CA GLY A 260 18.84 -13.35 8.48
C GLY A 260 18.54 -13.12 9.97
N ASP A 261 17.95 -11.98 10.36
CA ASP A 261 17.71 -11.63 11.77
C ASP A 261 16.58 -12.51 12.37
N ALA A 262 16.98 -13.45 13.22
CA ALA A 262 16.06 -14.39 13.85
C ALA A 262 15.13 -13.74 14.86
N LEU A 263 15.56 -12.66 15.54
CA LEU A 263 14.72 -11.94 16.51
C LEU A 263 13.54 -11.26 15.79
N LEU A 264 13.79 -10.61 14.66
CA LEU A 264 12.71 -10.01 13.87
C LEU A 264 11.71 -11.06 13.39
N LEU A 265 12.20 -12.25 12.98
CA LEU A 265 11.31 -13.34 12.59
C LEU A 265 10.45 -13.82 13.77
N ASP A 266 11.03 -14.00 14.96
CA ASP A 266 10.28 -14.44 16.13
C ASP A 266 9.22 -13.41 16.54
N ASN A 267 9.55 -12.12 16.54
CA ASN A 267 8.60 -11.05 16.79
C ASN A 267 7.44 -11.06 15.78
N LEU A 268 7.73 -11.26 14.49
CA LEU A 268 6.69 -11.36 13.46
C LEU A 268 5.81 -12.61 13.59
N ARG A 269 6.34 -13.72 14.12
CA ARG A 269 5.53 -14.90 14.46
C ARG A 269 4.51 -14.60 15.55
N ASP A 270 4.90 -13.81 16.56
CA ASP A 270 4.02 -13.36 17.63
C ASP A 270 2.93 -12.43 17.08
N VAL A 271 3.31 -11.41 16.31
CA VAL A 271 2.38 -10.48 15.65
C VAL A 271 1.40 -11.23 14.75
N PHE A 272 1.87 -12.15 13.90
CA PHE A 272 1.00 -12.94 13.03
C PHE A 272 0.04 -13.82 13.83
N THR A 273 0.50 -14.37 14.94
CA THR A 273 -0.34 -15.18 15.84
C THR A 273 -1.40 -14.31 16.52
N ASP A 274 -1.04 -13.12 16.96
CA ASP A 274 -1.97 -12.15 17.53
C ASP A 274 -3.06 -11.76 16.53
N ILE A 275 -2.68 -11.39 15.31
CA ILE A 275 -3.64 -11.08 14.25
C ILE A 275 -4.55 -12.28 13.97
N SER A 276 -3.98 -13.41 13.59
CA SER A 276 -4.75 -14.54 13.03
C SER A 276 -5.63 -15.25 14.05
N ARG A 277 -5.30 -15.15 15.35
CA ARG A 277 -6.01 -15.85 16.43
C ARG A 277 -6.88 -14.97 17.30
N ARG A 278 -6.64 -13.67 17.31
CA ARG A 278 -7.25 -12.76 18.30
C ARG A 278 -7.90 -11.53 17.68
N LYS A 279 -7.46 -11.09 16.47
CA LYS A 279 -7.86 -9.80 15.89
C LYS A 279 -8.38 -9.89 14.45
N MET A 280 -8.56 -11.11 13.93
CA MET A 280 -9.06 -11.36 12.59
C MET A 280 -10.50 -11.87 12.66
N TYR A 281 -11.38 -11.31 11.85
CA TYR A 281 -12.76 -11.77 11.68
C TYR A 281 -12.83 -13.11 10.95
N LEU A 282 -13.99 -13.76 11.03
CA LEU A 282 -14.24 -15.05 10.37
C LEU A 282 -13.98 -15.00 8.86
N THR A 283 -14.27 -13.87 8.22
CA THR A 283 -14.03 -13.62 6.79
C THR A 283 -12.55 -13.44 6.44
N GLY A 284 -11.67 -13.26 7.42
CA GLY A 284 -10.30 -12.87 7.22
C GLY A 284 -10.07 -11.36 7.23
N GLY A 285 -11.12 -10.56 7.37
CA GLY A 285 -11.00 -9.10 7.54
C GLY A 285 -10.35 -8.74 8.87
N VAL A 286 -9.72 -7.58 8.93
CA VAL A 286 -9.11 -7.00 10.14
C VAL A 286 -9.49 -5.53 10.29
N GLY A 287 -9.41 -5.02 11.52
CA GLY A 287 -9.87 -3.66 11.85
C GLY A 287 -11.25 -3.66 12.45
N SER A 288 -11.34 -3.56 13.78
CA SER A 288 -12.59 -3.62 14.54
C SER A 288 -13.24 -2.26 14.79
N THR A 289 -12.53 -1.17 14.45
CA THR A 289 -13.07 0.18 14.57
C THR A 289 -12.82 1.01 13.31
N TYR A 290 -13.87 1.63 12.82
CA TYR A 290 -13.80 2.58 11.70
C TYR A 290 -13.21 3.95 12.13
N ARG A 291 -13.33 4.31 13.40
CA ARG A 291 -12.93 5.66 13.87
C ARG A 291 -11.45 5.95 13.69
N THR A 292 -10.61 4.92 13.82
CA THR A 292 -9.15 5.01 13.67
C THR A 292 -8.61 3.98 12.69
N GLU A 293 -9.50 3.25 12.00
CA GLU A 293 -9.15 2.22 11.01
C GLU A 293 -8.22 1.15 11.58
N SER A 294 -8.45 0.78 12.86
CA SER A 294 -7.41 0.16 13.69
C SER A 294 -7.77 -1.22 14.19
N PHE A 295 -6.72 -1.98 14.50
CA PHE A 295 -6.79 -3.06 15.47
C PHE A 295 -7.20 -2.51 16.84
N THR A 296 -7.97 -3.29 17.58
CA THR A 296 -8.32 -3.03 18.98
C THR A 296 -7.79 -4.14 19.89
N ALA A 297 -8.32 -4.24 21.10
CA ALA A 297 -7.93 -5.29 22.04
C ALA A 297 -8.21 -6.70 21.49
N ALA A 298 -7.47 -7.69 21.97
CA ALA A 298 -7.67 -9.10 21.62
C ALA A 298 -9.14 -9.52 21.83
N TYR A 299 -9.72 -10.18 20.81
CA TYR A 299 -11.11 -10.68 20.80
C TYR A 299 -12.20 -9.58 20.79
N ASP A 300 -11.84 -8.32 20.62
CA ASP A 300 -12.78 -7.23 20.38
C ASP A 300 -13.11 -7.18 18.87
N LEU A 301 -14.10 -7.95 18.46
CA LEU A 301 -14.52 -8.16 17.07
C LEU A 301 -16.02 -7.88 16.88
N PRO A 302 -16.50 -6.66 17.14
CA PRO A 302 -17.91 -6.31 16.95
C PRO A 302 -18.27 -6.30 15.47
N ASN A 303 -19.41 -6.91 15.10
CA ASN A 303 -19.85 -7.02 13.71
C ASN A 303 -20.17 -5.64 13.10
N ARG A 304 -20.84 -4.78 13.88
CA ARG A 304 -21.37 -3.50 13.40
C ARG A 304 -20.31 -2.44 13.16
N THR A 305 -19.29 -2.38 14.00
CA THR A 305 -18.21 -1.39 13.93
C THR A 305 -16.96 -1.93 13.23
N ALA A 306 -17.03 -3.16 12.72
CA ALA A 306 -15.97 -3.73 11.91
C ALA A 306 -15.69 -2.82 10.70
N TYR A 307 -14.47 -2.32 10.62
CA TYR A 307 -14.02 -1.56 9.46
C TYR A 307 -13.69 -2.51 8.31
N SER A 308 -12.89 -3.54 8.59
CA SER A 308 -12.53 -4.60 7.65
C SER A 308 -12.22 -4.05 6.25
N GLU A 309 -11.34 -3.06 6.19
CA GLU A 309 -10.96 -2.35 4.98
C GLU A 309 -10.36 -3.29 3.93
N SER A 310 -10.70 -3.08 2.67
CA SER A 310 -10.14 -3.85 1.55
C SER A 310 -8.62 -3.71 1.46
N CYS A 311 -8.06 -2.52 1.75
CA CYS A 311 -6.61 -2.31 1.79
C CYS A 311 -5.96 -3.15 2.89
N ALA A 312 -6.59 -3.26 4.07
CA ALA A 312 -6.09 -4.10 5.16
C ALA A 312 -6.12 -5.59 4.79
N ALA A 313 -7.16 -6.02 4.05
CA ALA A 313 -7.24 -7.39 3.53
C ALA A 313 -6.07 -7.67 2.55
N ILE A 314 -5.80 -6.76 1.61
CA ILE A 314 -4.66 -6.88 0.68
C ILE A 314 -3.34 -6.92 1.46
N ALA A 315 -3.13 -5.99 2.39
CA ALA A 315 -1.91 -5.90 3.18
C ALA A 315 -1.68 -7.17 4.03
N LEU A 316 -2.75 -7.79 4.56
CA LEU A 316 -2.64 -9.06 5.30
C LEU A 316 -2.23 -10.22 4.39
N VAL A 317 -2.72 -10.27 3.14
CA VAL A 317 -2.25 -11.25 2.15
C VAL A 317 -0.77 -11.04 1.83
N LEU A 318 -0.34 -9.79 1.63
CA LEU A 318 1.06 -9.45 1.38
C LEU A 318 1.97 -9.86 2.56
N PHE A 319 1.54 -9.60 3.80
CA PHE A 319 2.27 -10.00 5.00
C PHE A 319 2.31 -11.54 5.14
N ALA A 320 1.18 -12.22 5.00
CA ALA A 320 1.12 -13.68 5.08
C ALA A 320 2.02 -14.36 4.02
N THR A 321 2.07 -13.80 2.80
CA THR A 321 2.92 -14.29 1.72
C THR A 321 4.40 -14.16 2.09
N ARG A 322 4.84 -13.03 2.64
CA ARG A 322 6.22 -12.81 3.10
C ARG A 322 6.58 -13.76 4.24
N MET A 323 5.69 -13.90 5.22
CA MET A 323 5.89 -14.86 6.32
C MET A 323 6.06 -16.29 5.81
N ARG A 324 5.27 -16.71 4.82
CA ARG A 324 5.40 -18.04 4.21
C ARG A 324 6.75 -18.26 3.52
N GLN A 325 7.37 -17.19 3.00
CA GLN A 325 8.70 -17.27 2.39
C GLN A 325 9.81 -17.48 3.43
N ILE A 326 9.72 -16.82 4.58
CA ILE A 326 10.77 -16.81 5.61
C ILE A 326 10.55 -17.83 6.73
N ASP A 327 9.31 -18.30 6.92
CA ASP A 327 8.91 -19.30 7.93
C ASP A 327 7.94 -20.30 7.29
N ARG A 328 8.45 -21.42 6.82
CA ARG A 328 7.72 -22.45 6.03
C ARG A 328 6.61 -23.13 6.85
N ASN A 329 5.54 -22.40 7.16
CA ASN A 329 4.39 -22.90 7.90
C ASN A 329 3.09 -22.71 7.11
N ALA A 330 2.26 -23.76 7.03
CA ALA A 330 1.00 -23.73 6.28
C ALA A 330 0.02 -22.65 6.79
N ARG A 331 0.06 -22.30 8.08
CA ARG A 331 -0.83 -21.29 8.68
C ARG A 331 -0.87 -19.96 7.94
N TYR A 332 0.24 -19.56 7.32
CA TYR A 332 0.31 -18.33 6.53
C TYR A 332 -0.51 -18.47 5.23
N GLY A 333 -0.40 -19.62 4.58
CA GLY A 333 -1.21 -19.96 3.40
C GLY A 333 -2.70 -20.02 3.72
N ASP A 334 -3.08 -20.62 4.84
CA ASP A 334 -4.47 -20.74 5.28
C ASP A 334 -5.11 -19.37 5.52
N VAL A 335 -4.36 -18.43 6.12
CA VAL A 335 -4.83 -17.05 6.32
C VAL A 335 -4.95 -16.33 4.98
N ALA A 336 -3.92 -16.39 4.12
CA ALA A 336 -3.95 -15.74 2.81
C ALA A 336 -5.14 -16.25 1.96
N GLU A 337 -5.38 -17.56 1.92
CA GLU A 337 -6.51 -18.17 1.21
C GLU A 337 -7.85 -17.68 1.75
N ARG A 338 -8.03 -17.68 3.09
CA ARG A 338 -9.26 -17.19 3.72
C ARG A 338 -9.53 -15.73 3.37
N VAL A 339 -8.53 -14.87 3.44
CA VAL A 339 -8.65 -13.45 3.11
C VAL A 339 -9.00 -13.27 1.64
N LEU A 340 -8.30 -13.95 0.74
CA LEU A 340 -8.53 -13.85 -0.70
C LEU A 340 -9.95 -14.24 -1.09
N TYR A 341 -10.43 -15.40 -0.62
CA TYR A 341 -11.75 -15.91 -1.02
C TYR A 341 -12.93 -15.19 -0.34
N ASN A 342 -12.71 -14.51 0.78
CA ASN A 342 -13.79 -13.89 1.55
C ASN A 342 -13.62 -12.38 1.70
N ALA A 343 -12.70 -11.91 2.57
CA ALA A 343 -12.61 -10.49 2.89
C ALA A 343 -12.28 -9.61 1.67
N LEU A 344 -11.46 -10.10 0.75
CA LEU A 344 -11.04 -9.33 -0.43
C LEU A 344 -12.03 -9.46 -1.59
N LEU A 345 -12.38 -10.70 -2.00
CA LEU A 345 -13.26 -10.89 -3.15
C LEU A 345 -14.70 -10.46 -2.89
N SER A 346 -15.18 -10.53 -1.63
CA SER A 346 -16.52 -10.04 -1.28
C SER A 346 -16.64 -8.51 -1.41
N ALA A 347 -15.51 -7.81 -1.37
CA ALA A 347 -15.47 -6.37 -1.56
C ALA A 347 -15.58 -5.94 -3.03
N THR A 348 -15.54 -6.86 -3.98
CA THR A 348 -15.63 -6.56 -5.42
C THR A 348 -16.94 -7.09 -5.98
N SER A 349 -17.69 -6.24 -6.72
CA SER A 349 -18.91 -6.66 -7.39
C SER A 349 -18.64 -7.77 -8.42
N LEU A 350 -19.64 -8.62 -8.67
CA LEU A 350 -19.52 -9.74 -9.60
C LEU A 350 -19.22 -9.28 -11.05
N ASP A 351 -19.63 -8.07 -11.40
CA ASP A 351 -19.35 -7.47 -12.70
C ASP A 351 -18.02 -6.69 -12.76
N GLY A 352 -17.26 -6.63 -11.66
CA GLY A 352 -15.94 -5.98 -11.56
C GLY A 352 -15.96 -4.46 -11.65
N ARG A 353 -17.11 -3.81 -11.51
CA ARG A 353 -17.28 -2.35 -11.74
C ARG A 353 -17.38 -1.53 -10.46
N SER A 354 -17.63 -2.18 -9.33
CA SER A 354 -17.82 -1.54 -8.04
C SER A 354 -17.11 -2.31 -6.95
N PHE A 355 -16.71 -1.62 -5.90
CA PHE A 355 -16.10 -2.25 -4.72
C PHE A 355 -16.50 -1.52 -3.46
N PHE A 356 -16.58 -2.29 -2.37
CA PHE A 356 -16.68 -1.76 -1.02
C PHE A 356 -15.29 -1.46 -0.48
N TYR A 357 -15.15 -0.28 0.10
CA TYR A 357 -13.95 0.09 0.82
C TYR A 357 -13.94 -0.53 2.23
N GLU A 358 -15.05 -0.37 2.95
CA GLU A 358 -15.31 -0.93 4.27
C GLU A 358 -16.25 -2.13 4.15
N ASN A 359 -16.02 -3.16 4.98
CA ASN A 359 -16.78 -4.40 4.90
C ASN A 359 -17.28 -4.82 6.30
N PRO A 360 -18.23 -4.08 6.93
CA PRO A 360 -18.81 -4.45 8.21
C PRO A 360 -19.59 -5.76 8.07
N LEU A 361 -19.63 -6.56 9.15
CA LEU A 361 -20.31 -7.83 9.16
C LEU A 361 -21.82 -7.71 9.48
N GLU A 362 -22.26 -6.52 9.86
CA GLU A 362 -23.64 -6.19 10.15
C GLU A 362 -24.03 -4.86 9.53
N ILE A 363 -25.16 -4.85 8.83
CA ILE A 363 -25.77 -3.64 8.27
C ILE A 363 -27.10 -3.41 8.99
N ALA A 364 -27.20 -2.31 9.75
CA ALA A 364 -28.41 -1.93 10.45
C ALA A 364 -29.33 -1.15 9.52
N LEU A 365 -30.17 -1.83 8.74
CA LEU A 365 -31.09 -1.19 7.77
C LEU A 365 -32.07 -0.21 8.40
N CYS A 366 -32.42 -0.41 9.68
CA CYS A 366 -33.28 0.55 10.42
C CYS A 366 -32.60 1.88 10.68
N GLU A 367 -31.30 1.95 10.53
CA GLU A 367 -30.47 3.15 10.71
C GLU A 367 -29.99 3.71 9.37
N TYR A 368 -30.55 3.23 8.25
CA TYR A 368 -30.25 3.75 6.92
C TYR A 368 -30.43 5.29 6.88
N GLY A 369 -29.41 5.98 6.38
CA GLY A 369 -29.36 7.45 6.37
C GLY A 369 -28.88 8.08 7.68
N ARG A 370 -28.54 7.29 8.70
CA ARG A 370 -27.83 7.73 9.89
C ARG A 370 -26.36 7.31 9.81
N GLU A 371 -25.52 8.08 10.41
CA GLU A 371 -24.12 7.74 10.58
C GLU A 371 -23.97 6.72 11.71
N VAL A 372 -23.74 5.44 11.37
CA VAL A 372 -23.75 4.36 12.34
C VAL A 372 -22.45 3.60 12.46
N SER A 373 -21.81 3.27 11.35
CA SER A 373 -20.56 2.52 11.34
C SER A 373 -19.54 3.10 10.38
N VAL A 374 -19.89 4.19 9.73
CA VAL A 374 -19.11 4.79 8.65
C VAL A 374 -18.75 6.22 9.06
N PRO A 375 -17.49 6.66 8.96
CA PRO A 375 -17.10 8.03 9.25
C PRO A 375 -17.77 9.02 8.29
N GLU A 376 -17.90 10.30 8.70
CA GLU A 376 -18.54 11.33 7.89
C GLU A 376 -17.99 11.46 6.47
N ASN A 377 -16.69 11.27 6.30
CA ASN A 377 -16.01 11.28 5.01
C ASN A 377 -16.30 10.04 4.15
N ALA A 378 -16.82 8.97 4.71
CA ALA A 378 -17.16 7.76 3.98
C ALA A 378 -18.49 7.86 3.21
N ARG A 379 -19.16 9.02 3.22
CA ARG A 379 -20.25 9.32 2.27
C ARG A 379 -19.80 9.23 0.82
N GLU A 380 -18.51 9.38 0.57
CA GLU A 380 -17.89 9.15 -0.75
C GLU A 380 -17.68 7.67 -1.06
N HIS A 381 -17.76 6.79 -0.03
CA HIS A 381 -17.55 5.35 -0.11
C HIS A 381 -18.60 4.60 0.74
N PRO A 382 -19.89 4.75 0.43
CA PRO A 382 -20.93 4.13 1.25
C PRO A 382 -20.80 2.60 1.24
N THR A 383 -20.77 2.01 2.43
CA THR A 383 -20.85 0.55 2.60
C THR A 383 -22.26 0.02 2.38
N ILE A 384 -23.25 0.90 2.41
CA ILE A 384 -24.66 0.59 2.13
C ILE A 384 -24.98 1.06 0.72
N PRO A 385 -25.42 0.19 -0.20
CA PRO A 385 -25.81 0.59 -1.54
C PRO A 385 -26.93 1.63 -1.48
N GLU A 386 -26.80 2.70 -2.24
CA GLU A 386 -27.94 3.59 -2.50
C GLU A 386 -29.05 2.78 -3.21
N ARG A 387 -30.28 2.93 -2.75
CA ARG A 387 -31.45 2.25 -3.36
C ARG A 387 -31.92 2.99 -4.59
#